data_52e23c748bc281b0d50041a69003f104
#
_entry.id   52e23c748bc281b0d50041a69003f104
#
_cell.length_a   1.000
_cell.length_b   1.000
_cell.length_c   1.000
_cell.angle_alpha   90.00
_cell.angle_beta   90.00
_cell.angle_gamma   90.00
#
_symmetry.space_group_name_H-M   'P 1'
#
loop_
_entity.id
_entity.type
_entity.pdbx_description
1 polymer ?
#
loop_
_entity_poly.entity_id
_entity_poly.type
_entity_poly.pdbx_seq_one_letter_code
_entity_poly.pdbx_strand_id
1 'polypeptide(L)'
;MREKPFIHWVDITVNKLLSQKVDKHVINGGMAASGPIHIGKTRGELFLQAAVARKLRMLGEKVEHLLVVYTQDPLKAKPPLITPEFMKEWRGVRILDVPCPKGCCSNWVDHWMNPFYKVLDEFGIKDLKIVTTTEIYQSREMIETIKTFIKKRREAREVLGRFKGAKYPEDWIPFKPLCPKCHNISTTKAISVDLENEEAEYICPRCGATGKVKLSEGKLEWRLEWAALWKVLNVTFEPYGKDHAAPGGSRDSCVAIAREILGIEPPMGMAYEWVYVGGRAMSSSGGVSFDFDEWPKVAKPEVLKYWYYVSKPLTHLEFSPLKIPQLSDEYDRAERVYFGIEKVSEPKIEANMKRSYEIANNEEP
;
A
#
# COMPACT_ATOMS: atom_id res chain seq x y z
N MET A 1 -0.44 42.62 -6.56
CA MET A 1 -1.12 41.31 -6.68
C MET A 1 -1.32 40.75 -5.27
N ARG A 2 -2.54 40.41 -4.87
CA ARG A 2 -2.74 39.74 -3.57
C ARG A 2 -2.10 38.36 -3.67
N GLU A 3 -1.12 38.05 -2.81
CA GLU A 3 -0.55 36.73 -2.74
C GLU A 3 -1.66 35.70 -2.46
N LYS A 4 -1.65 34.60 -3.23
CA LYS A 4 -2.59 33.47 -2.97
C LYS A 4 -2.26 32.90 -1.58
N PRO A 5 -3.27 32.70 -0.70
CA PRO A 5 -3.04 32.13 0.60
C PRO A 5 -2.38 30.74 0.47
N PHE A 6 -1.51 30.39 1.40
CA PHE A 6 -0.95 29.05 1.50
C PHE A 6 -2.08 28.05 1.79
N ILE A 7 -2.12 26.96 1.02
CA ILE A 7 -3.04 25.84 1.28
C ILE A 7 -2.18 24.58 1.41
N HIS A 8 -2.35 23.89 2.54
CA HIS A 8 -1.62 22.65 2.80
C HIS A 8 -2.07 21.52 1.85
N TRP A 9 -1.15 20.59 1.53
CA TRP A 9 -1.45 19.49 0.59
C TRP A 9 -2.61 18.59 1.06
N VAL A 10 -2.79 18.40 2.36
CA VAL A 10 -3.94 17.67 2.92
C VAL A 10 -5.25 18.36 2.56
N ASP A 11 -5.32 19.68 2.76
CA ASP A 11 -6.53 20.47 2.48
C ASP A 11 -6.85 20.49 0.97
N ILE A 12 -5.81 20.56 0.12
CA ILE A 12 -5.99 20.44 -1.34
C ILE A 12 -6.57 19.08 -1.71
N THR A 13 -6.06 18.01 -1.10
CA THR A 13 -6.49 16.63 -1.37
C THR A 13 -7.93 16.43 -0.91
N VAL A 14 -8.25 16.86 0.32
CA VAL A 14 -9.59 16.75 0.90
C VAL A 14 -10.62 17.55 0.10
N ASN A 15 -10.30 18.79 -0.31
CA ASN A 15 -11.21 19.59 -1.14
C ASN A 15 -11.57 18.89 -2.47
N LYS A 16 -10.61 18.17 -3.08
CA LYS A 16 -10.89 17.37 -4.27
C LYS A 16 -11.78 16.16 -3.95
N LEU A 17 -11.59 15.51 -2.80
CA LEU A 17 -12.42 14.39 -2.38
C LEU A 17 -13.86 14.82 -2.06
N LEU A 18 -14.05 15.95 -1.39
CA LEU A 18 -15.36 16.53 -1.11
C LEU A 18 -16.17 16.85 -2.39
N SER A 19 -15.50 17.06 -3.53
CA SER A 19 -16.19 17.24 -4.81
C SER A 19 -16.74 15.93 -5.40
N GLN A 20 -16.33 14.78 -4.89
CA GLN A 20 -16.86 13.48 -5.28
C GLN A 20 -18.22 13.26 -4.60
N LYS A 21 -19.22 12.88 -5.39
CA LYS A 21 -20.55 12.55 -4.86
C LYS A 21 -20.55 11.08 -4.43
N VAL A 22 -20.05 10.80 -3.23
CA VAL A 22 -20.02 9.45 -2.65
C VAL A 22 -20.71 9.45 -1.28
N ASP A 23 -21.36 8.34 -0.92
CA ASP A 23 -22.00 8.19 0.39
C ASP A 23 -21.00 8.00 1.53
N LYS A 24 -19.83 7.49 1.20
CA LYS A 24 -18.74 7.21 2.12
C LYS A 24 -17.39 7.29 1.38
N HIS A 25 -16.43 7.95 1.98
CA HIS A 25 -15.04 7.92 1.51
C HIS A 25 -14.34 6.66 2.02
N VAL A 26 -13.77 5.87 1.11
CA VAL A 26 -12.92 4.72 1.44
C VAL A 26 -11.47 5.08 1.07
N ILE A 27 -10.67 5.27 2.09
CA ILE A 27 -9.26 5.66 1.98
C ILE A 27 -8.41 4.42 2.16
N ASN A 28 -7.67 4.02 1.15
CA ASN A 28 -6.92 2.77 1.15
C ASN A 28 -5.40 2.96 1.11
N GLY A 29 -4.68 2.03 1.71
CA GLY A 29 -3.27 1.78 1.54
C GLY A 29 -2.95 0.31 1.34
N GLY A 30 -1.85 0.04 0.65
CA GLY A 30 -1.44 -1.30 0.29
C GLY A 30 -0.10 -1.71 0.90
N MET A 31 -0.11 -2.53 1.95
CA MET A 31 1.09 -2.97 2.65
C MET A 31 1.57 -4.33 2.16
N ALA A 32 2.68 -4.37 1.42
CA ALA A 32 3.32 -5.63 1.07
C ALA A 32 4.16 -6.15 2.25
N ALA A 33 3.83 -7.33 2.78
CA ALA A 33 4.59 -8.01 3.85
C ALA A 33 5.85 -8.71 3.29
N SER A 34 6.64 -8.01 2.48
CA SER A 34 7.81 -8.55 1.77
C SER A 34 9.10 -8.58 2.59
N GLY A 35 9.06 -8.07 3.82
CA GLY A 35 10.18 -7.92 4.76
C GLY A 35 9.84 -6.88 5.83
N PRO A 36 10.82 -6.34 6.58
CA PRO A 36 10.60 -5.36 7.64
C PRO A 36 9.75 -4.18 7.19
N ILE A 37 8.85 -3.75 8.05
CA ILE A 37 8.06 -2.53 7.80
C ILE A 37 8.87 -1.34 8.30
N HIS A 38 9.45 -0.60 7.37
CA HIS A 38 10.30 0.55 7.68
C HIS A 38 9.57 1.88 7.53
N ILE A 39 10.09 2.93 8.17
CA ILE A 39 9.49 4.28 8.17
C ILE A 39 9.25 4.82 6.76
N GLY A 40 10.09 4.51 5.78
CA GLY A 40 9.89 4.94 4.39
C GLY A 40 8.63 4.34 3.75
N LYS A 41 8.25 3.11 4.13
CA LYS A 41 7.03 2.46 3.65
C LYS A 41 5.78 3.06 4.31
N THR A 42 5.83 3.31 5.63
CA THR A 42 4.69 3.84 6.36
C THR A 42 4.31 5.26 5.95
N ARG A 43 5.23 6.04 5.35
CA ARG A 43 4.90 7.37 4.84
C ARG A 43 3.67 7.35 3.92
N GLY A 44 3.73 6.59 2.84
CA GLY A 44 2.66 6.55 1.84
C GLY A 44 1.56 5.56 2.18
N GLU A 45 1.93 4.38 2.68
CA GLU A 45 0.99 3.28 2.91
C GLU A 45 0.16 3.45 4.19
N LEU A 46 0.49 4.44 5.05
CA LEU A 46 -0.21 4.69 6.30
C LEU A 46 -0.46 6.18 6.55
N PHE A 47 0.59 7.01 6.67
CA PHE A 47 0.46 8.35 7.23
C PHE A 47 -0.19 9.37 6.29
N LEU A 48 0.13 9.37 4.98
CA LEU A 48 -0.51 10.29 4.05
C LEU A 48 -2.02 10.06 3.97
N GLN A 49 -2.45 8.82 4.08
CA GLN A 49 -3.86 8.44 4.12
C GLN A 49 -4.51 8.83 5.44
N ALA A 50 -3.86 8.53 6.56
CA ALA A 50 -4.37 8.85 7.90
C ALA A 50 -4.67 10.34 8.04
N ALA A 51 -3.78 11.21 7.53
CA ALA A 51 -4.00 12.65 7.52
C ALA A 51 -5.24 13.06 6.71
N VAL A 52 -5.44 12.46 5.54
CA VAL A 52 -6.61 12.73 4.68
C VAL A 52 -7.89 12.18 5.32
N ALA A 53 -7.86 10.93 5.81
CA ALA A 53 -9.01 10.29 6.45
C ALA A 53 -9.47 11.07 7.70
N ARG A 54 -8.52 11.47 8.55
CA ARG A 54 -8.80 12.29 9.72
C ARG A 54 -9.45 13.62 9.34
N LYS A 55 -8.88 14.35 8.37
CA LYS A 55 -9.43 15.64 7.95
C LYS A 55 -10.85 15.53 7.39
N LEU A 56 -11.14 14.49 6.63
CA LEU A 56 -12.51 14.22 6.14
C LEU A 56 -13.48 13.98 7.31
N ARG A 57 -13.10 13.18 8.33
CA ARG A 57 -13.92 12.94 9.52
C ARG A 57 -14.19 14.23 10.30
N MET A 58 -13.18 15.09 10.47
CA MET A 58 -13.33 16.39 11.12
C MET A 58 -14.34 17.31 10.39
N LEU A 59 -14.54 17.10 9.10
CA LEU A 59 -15.54 17.82 8.29
C LEU A 59 -16.91 17.14 8.28
N GLY A 60 -17.09 16.06 9.08
CA GLY A 60 -18.36 15.35 9.21
C GLY A 60 -18.60 14.28 8.14
N GLU A 61 -17.60 13.98 7.30
CA GLU A 61 -17.73 12.97 6.26
C GLU A 61 -17.68 11.54 6.85
N LYS A 62 -18.42 10.63 6.23
CA LYS A 62 -18.31 9.20 6.52
C LYS A 62 -17.03 8.65 5.89
N VAL A 63 -16.12 8.14 6.71
CA VAL A 63 -14.81 7.66 6.26
C VAL A 63 -14.52 6.27 6.78
N GLU A 64 -14.15 5.38 5.88
CA GLU A 64 -13.51 4.09 6.20
C GLU A 64 -12.02 4.18 5.82
N HIS A 65 -11.13 3.97 6.77
CA HIS A 65 -9.69 3.96 6.55
C HIS A 65 -9.20 2.51 6.55
N LEU A 66 -8.69 2.05 5.41
CA LEU A 66 -8.26 0.67 5.17
C LEU A 66 -6.75 0.58 5.01
N LEU A 67 -6.21 -0.54 5.48
CA LEU A 67 -4.87 -1.01 5.10
C LEU A 67 -5.00 -2.44 4.57
N VAL A 68 -4.79 -2.61 3.28
CA VAL A 68 -4.76 -3.94 2.65
C VAL A 68 -3.37 -4.54 2.81
N VAL A 69 -3.28 -5.67 3.51
CA VAL A 69 -2.03 -6.44 3.63
C VAL A 69 -2.01 -7.53 2.56
N TYR A 70 -1.01 -7.50 1.68
CA TYR A 70 -0.88 -8.43 0.55
C TYR A 70 -0.32 -9.78 1.01
N THR A 71 -1.18 -10.65 1.53
CA THR A 71 -0.83 -11.99 2.04
C THR A 71 -0.81 -13.07 0.97
N GLN A 72 -1.41 -12.83 -0.21
CA GLN A 72 -1.42 -13.74 -1.36
C GLN A 72 -0.19 -13.61 -2.26
N ASP A 73 0.75 -12.73 -1.92
CA ASP A 73 1.95 -12.55 -2.73
C ASP A 73 2.93 -13.73 -2.60
N PRO A 74 3.68 -14.05 -3.67
CA PRO A 74 4.75 -15.03 -3.58
C PRO A 74 5.98 -14.46 -2.86
N LEU A 75 6.68 -15.30 -2.08
CA LEU A 75 7.96 -14.91 -1.51
C LEU A 75 8.97 -14.54 -2.60
N LYS A 76 9.52 -13.32 -2.51
CA LYS A 76 10.55 -12.78 -3.41
C LYS A 76 11.79 -12.29 -2.66
N ALA A 77 11.82 -12.44 -1.33
CA ALA A 77 12.93 -12.01 -0.49
C ALA A 77 14.26 -12.64 -0.94
N LYS A 78 15.35 -11.94 -0.69
CA LYS A 78 16.72 -12.31 -1.10
C LYS A 78 17.69 -12.10 0.07
N PRO A 79 18.89 -12.69 0.04
CA PRO A 79 19.98 -12.29 0.93
C PRO A 79 20.26 -10.76 0.83
N PRO A 80 20.60 -10.09 1.93
CA PRO A 80 20.89 -10.63 3.26
C PRO A 80 19.68 -10.87 4.17
N LEU A 81 18.44 -10.55 3.74
CA LEU A 81 17.23 -10.70 4.56
C LEU A 81 16.94 -12.16 4.95
N ILE A 82 17.24 -13.09 4.05
CA ILE A 82 17.11 -14.54 4.25
C ILE A 82 18.38 -15.26 3.76
N THR A 83 18.57 -16.50 4.21
CA THR A 83 19.66 -17.33 3.71
C THR A 83 19.39 -17.82 2.27
N PRO A 84 20.43 -18.15 1.49
CA PRO A 84 20.27 -18.74 0.17
C PRO A 84 19.43 -20.04 0.19
N GLU A 85 19.59 -20.87 1.24
CA GLU A 85 18.86 -22.13 1.43
C GLU A 85 17.36 -21.85 1.64
N PHE A 86 17.03 -20.91 2.53
CA PHE A 86 15.63 -20.50 2.74
C PHE A 86 15.00 -19.94 1.45
N MET A 87 15.77 -19.11 0.71
CA MET A 87 15.31 -18.59 -0.57
C MET A 87 15.05 -19.73 -1.58
N LYS A 88 15.93 -20.72 -1.66
CA LYS A 88 15.79 -21.86 -2.58
C LYS A 88 14.56 -22.69 -2.26
N GLU A 89 14.30 -22.88 -0.97
CA GLU A 89 13.17 -23.69 -0.50
C GLU A 89 11.83 -22.97 -0.69
N TRP A 90 11.74 -21.67 -0.35
CA TRP A 90 10.45 -20.98 -0.21
C TRP A 90 10.13 -19.97 -1.31
N ARG A 91 11.05 -19.70 -2.23
CA ARG A 91 10.81 -18.74 -3.31
C ARG A 91 9.59 -19.13 -4.14
N GLY A 92 8.68 -18.17 -4.34
CA GLY A 92 7.45 -18.35 -5.12
C GLY A 92 6.30 -19.02 -4.37
N VAL A 93 6.51 -19.46 -3.12
CA VAL A 93 5.46 -19.89 -2.21
C VAL A 93 4.69 -18.67 -1.73
N ARG A 94 3.38 -18.81 -1.51
CA ARG A 94 2.55 -17.76 -0.93
C ARG A 94 3.09 -17.39 0.46
N ILE A 95 3.34 -16.09 0.71
CA ILE A 95 4.03 -15.66 1.94
C ILE A 95 3.31 -16.06 3.24
N LEU A 96 2.00 -16.24 3.20
CA LEU A 96 1.22 -16.72 4.35
C LEU A 96 1.58 -18.19 4.72
N ASP A 97 2.01 -19.00 3.75
CA ASP A 97 2.40 -20.39 3.94
C ASP A 97 3.91 -20.58 4.15
N VAL A 98 4.68 -19.50 4.10
CA VAL A 98 6.11 -19.52 4.38
C VAL A 98 6.33 -19.47 5.89
N PRO A 99 7.12 -20.37 6.48
CA PRO A 99 7.39 -20.35 7.91
C PRO A 99 8.10 -19.06 8.34
N CYS A 100 8.02 -18.74 9.61
CA CYS A 100 8.78 -17.64 10.20
C CYS A 100 10.29 -17.82 9.96
N PRO A 101 11.00 -16.85 9.37
CA PRO A 101 12.42 -17.00 9.06
C PRO A 101 13.32 -17.13 10.28
N LYS A 102 12.82 -16.77 11.48
CA LYS A 102 13.54 -16.85 12.76
C LYS A 102 12.88 -17.81 13.76
N GLY A 103 11.78 -18.48 13.39
CA GLY A 103 11.05 -19.42 14.25
C GLY A 103 10.36 -18.79 15.48
N CYS A 104 10.18 -17.46 15.52
CA CYS A 104 9.60 -16.76 16.68
C CYS A 104 8.07 -16.60 16.62
N CYS A 105 7.43 -16.95 15.50
CA CYS A 105 5.99 -16.85 15.26
C CYS A 105 5.55 -17.88 14.22
N SER A 106 4.28 -17.84 13.79
CA SER A 106 3.70 -18.89 12.93
C SER A 106 4.23 -18.87 11.50
N ASN A 107 4.34 -17.68 10.89
CA ASN A 107 4.64 -17.55 9.47
C ASN A 107 5.41 -16.28 9.15
N TRP A 108 5.76 -16.12 7.88
CA TRP A 108 6.46 -14.95 7.34
C TRP A 108 5.70 -13.64 7.56
N VAL A 109 4.37 -13.64 7.35
CA VAL A 109 3.55 -12.43 7.48
C VAL A 109 3.54 -11.97 8.93
N ASP A 110 3.29 -12.88 9.87
CA ASP A 110 3.28 -12.58 11.31
C ASP A 110 4.63 -12.01 11.77
N HIS A 111 5.73 -12.55 11.23
CA HIS A 111 7.07 -12.09 11.60
C HIS A 111 7.29 -10.59 11.30
N TRP A 112 6.84 -10.11 10.16
CA TRP A 112 7.07 -8.73 9.74
C TRP A 112 5.94 -7.77 10.10
N MET A 113 4.71 -8.28 10.25
CA MET A 113 3.57 -7.42 10.53
C MET A 113 3.29 -7.23 12.02
N ASN A 114 3.57 -8.23 12.88
CA ASN A 114 3.30 -8.10 14.31
C ASN A 114 4.06 -6.94 14.99
N PRO A 115 5.34 -6.67 14.72
CA PRO A 115 6.01 -5.48 15.26
C PRO A 115 5.33 -4.17 14.83
N PHE A 116 4.91 -4.08 13.56
CA PHE A 116 4.18 -2.93 13.03
C PHE A 116 2.83 -2.72 13.75
N TYR A 117 2.05 -3.79 13.94
CA TYR A 117 0.73 -3.68 14.61
C TYR A 117 0.84 -3.22 16.06
N LYS A 118 1.87 -3.65 16.78
CA LYS A 118 2.06 -3.32 18.20
C LYS A 118 2.22 -1.84 18.49
N VAL A 119 2.74 -1.08 17.54
CA VAL A 119 3.04 0.35 17.75
C VAL A 119 2.02 1.30 17.11
N LEU A 120 1.00 0.79 16.41
CA LEU A 120 0.00 1.64 15.74
C LEU A 120 -0.72 2.58 16.69
N ASP A 121 -1.09 2.10 17.86
CA ASP A 121 -1.79 2.91 18.87
C ASP A 121 -0.92 4.06 19.40
N GLU A 122 0.40 3.85 19.52
CA GLU A 122 1.36 4.90 19.93
C GLU A 122 1.38 6.05 18.92
N PHE A 123 1.16 5.74 17.62
CA PHE A 123 1.04 6.76 16.58
C PHE A 123 -0.36 7.37 16.48
N GLY A 124 -1.30 6.97 17.34
CA GLY A 124 -2.68 7.46 17.32
C GLY A 124 -3.49 6.97 16.11
N ILE A 125 -3.13 5.85 15.51
CA ILE A 125 -3.85 5.25 14.37
C ILE A 125 -4.90 4.26 14.90
N LYS A 126 -6.02 4.77 15.41
CA LYS A 126 -7.05 3.97 16.09
C LYS A 126 -8.14 3.43 15.16
N ASP A 127 -8.47 4.15 14.09
CA ASP A 127 -9.59 3.83 13.20
C ASP A 127 -9.16 3.15 11.91
N LEU A 128 -8.03 2.46 11.93
CA LEU A 128 -7.52 1.72 10.78
C LEU A 128 -8.10 0.32 10.75
N LYS A 129 -8.86 0.01 9.72
CA LYS A 129 -9.32 -1.35 9.44
C LYS A 129 -8.27 -2.08 8.60
N ILE A 130 -7.65 -3.09 9.18
CA ILE A 130 -6.70 -3.93 8.48
C ILE A 130 -7.47 -5.09 7.85
N VAL A 131 -7.23 -5.32 6.56
CA VAL A 131 -7.80 -6.43 5.79
C VAL A 131 -6.70 -7.12 5.01
N THR A 132 -6.77 -8.44 4.89
CA THR A 132 -5.78 -9.21 4.13
C THR A 132 -6.30 -9.55 2.74
N THR A 133 -5.40 -9.68 1.76
CA THR A 133 -5.82 -10.17 0.45
C THR A 133 -6.37 -11.59 0.53
N THR A 134 -5.92 -12.41 1.50
CA THR A 134 -6.50 -13.75 1.73
C THR A 134 -7.99 -13.67 2.08
N GLU A 135 -8.39 -12.77 2.99
CA GLU A 135 -9.81 -12.56 3.34
C GLU A 135 -10.59 -12.01 2.15
N ILE A 136 -10.02 -11.05 1.42
CA ILE A 136 -10.67 -10.45 0.26
C ILE A 136 -10.95 -11.50 -0.83
N TYR A 137 -10.00 -12.41 -1.09
CA TYR A 137 -10.18 -13.48 -2.09
C TYR A 137 -11.27 -14.51 -1.71
N GLN A 138 -11.67 -14.58 -0.43
CA GLN A 138 -12.82 -15.40 0.01
C GLN A 138 -14.16 -14.69 -0.19
N SER A 139 -14.15 -13.39 -0.50
CA SER A 139 -15.39 -12.63 -0.65
C SER A 139 -16.09 -12.92 -1.98
N ARG A 140 -17.44 -12.88 -1.96
CA ARG A 140 -18.23 -13.08 -3.18
C ARG A 140 -17.92 -12.04 -4.25
N GLU A 141 -17.71 -10.80 -3.84
CA GLU A 141 -17.39 -9.68 -4.72
C GLU A 141 -16.09 -9.88 -5.47
N MET A 142 -15.06 -10.44 -4.80
CA MET A 142 -13.78 -10.75 -5.45
C MET A 142 -13.95 -11.92 -6.43
N ILE A 143 -14.65 -12.98 -6.05
CA ILE A 143 -14.91 -14.13 -6.93
C ILE A 143 -15.63 -13.67 -8.21
N GLU A 144 -16.68 -12.84 -8.11
CA GLU A 144 -17.37 -12.29 -9.28
C GLU A 144 -16.48 -11.37 -10.12
N THR A 145 -15.57 -10.66 -9.48
CA THR A 145 -14.58 -9.82 -10.18
C THR A 145 -13.56 -10.68 -10.94
N ILE A 146 -13.09 -11.77 -10.35
CA ILE A 146 -12.24 -12.77 -11.02
C ILE A 146 -12.97 -13.37 -12.24
N LYS A 147 -14.23 -13.79 -12.07
CA LYS A 147 -15.07 -14.31 -13.18
C LYS A 147 -15.21 -13.27 -14.29
N THR A 148 -15.35 -12.00 -13.96
CA THR A 148 -15.39 -10.90 -14.93
C THR A 148 -14.11 -10.83 -15.75
N PHE A 149 -12.93 -10.88 -15.11
CA PHE A 149 -11.65 -10.88 -15.80
C PHE A 149 -11.44 -12.11 -16.68
N ILE A 150 -11.89 -13.28 -16.23
CA ILE A 150 -11.79 -14.51 -17.03
C ILE A 150 -12.68 -14.42 -18.27
N LYS A 151 -13.92 -13.96 -18.13
CA LYS A 151 -14.85 -13.74 -19.25
C LYS A 151 -14.30 -12.73 -20.26
N LYS A 152 -13.73 -11.64 -19.78
CA LYS A 152 -13.18 -10.53 -20.59
C LYS A 152 -11.64 -10.62 -20.74
N ARG A 153 -11.05 -11.82 -20.71
CA ARG A 153 -9.59 -11.97 -20.73
C ARG A 153 -8.91 -11.44 -21.99
N ARG A 154 -9.61 -11.48 -23.13
CA ARG A 154 -9.10 -10.95 -24.40
C ARG A 154 -9.01 -9.43 -24.34
N GLU A 155 -10.07 -8.78 -23.93
CA GLU A 155 -10.14 -7.33 -23.77
C GLU A 155 -9.13 -6.84 -22.69
N ALA A 156 -9.03 -7.57 -21.57
CA ALA A 156 -8.04 -7.25 -20.54
C ALA A 156 -6.60 -7.37 -21.05
N ARG A 157 -6.30 -8.39 -21.88
CA ARG A 157 -5.02 -8.55 -22.56
C ARG A 157 -4.72 -7.40 -23.51
N GLU A 158 -5.70 -6.98 -24.31
CA GLU A 158 -5.57 -5.84 -25.24
C GLU A 158 -5.31 -4.54 -24.49
N VAL A 159 -6.08 -4.28 -23.42
CA VAL A 159 -5.87 -3.10 -22.55
C VAL A 159 -4.45 -3.09 -21.99
N LEU A 160 -4.02 -4.20 -21.37
CA LEU A 160 -2.69 -4.31 -20.79
C LEU A 160 -1.57 -4.24 -21.84
N GLY A 161 -1.82 -4.74 -23.04
CA GLY A 161 -0.85 -4.72 -24.16
C GLY A 161 -0.46 -3.31 -24.63
N ARG A 162 -1.28 -2.28 -24.28
CA ARG A 162 -0.98 -0.87 -24.56
C ARG A 162 0.09 -0.29 -23.61
N PHE A 163 0.41 -0.99 -22.53
CA PHE A 163 1.31 -0.52 -21.49
C PHE A 163 2.62 -1.31 -21.45
N LYS A 164 3.70 -0.68 -20.97
CA LYS A 164 5.04 -1.26 -20.90
C LYS A 164 5.06 -2.55 -20.08
N GLY A 165 5.73 -3.57 -20.60
CA GLY A 165 5.99 -4.84 -19.92
C GLY A 165 4.80 -5.81 -19.87
N ALA A 166 3.67 -5.50 -20.47
CA ALA A 166 2.49 -6.37 -20.49
C ALA A 166 2.42 -7.15 -21.82
N LYS A 167 3.02 -8.35 -21.85
CA LYS A 167 2.89 -9.30 -22.95
C LYS A 167 2.29 -10.59 -22.41
N TYR A 168 1.09 -10.91 -22.83
CA TYR A 168 0.39 -12.13 -22.44
C TYR A 168 0.06 -12.97 -23.69
N PRO A 169 0.22 -14.31 -23.62
CA PRO A 169 -0.11 -15.21 -24.72
C PRO A 169 -1.63 -15.23 -25.00
N GLU A 170 -2.03 -15.83 -26.11
CA GLU A 170 -3.45 -15.87 -26.51
C GLU A 170 -4.33 -16.70 -25.58
N ASP A 171 -3.78 -17.78 -25.06
CA ASP A 171 -4.40 -18.70 -24.11
C ASP A 171 -4.31 -18.22 -22.65
N TRP A 172 -3.81 -17.01 -22.41
CA TRP A 172 -3.65 -16.48 -21.07
C TRP A 172 -4.97 -16.45 -20.27
N ILE A 173 -4.91 -17.06 -19.09
CA ILE A 173 -5.94 -16.95 -18.06
C ILE A 173 -5.38 -16.04 -16.95
N PRO A 174 -6.06 -14.92 -16.60
CA PRO A 174 -5.53 -13.91 -15.66
C PRO A 174 -5.62 -14.31 -14.19
N PHE A 175 -5.46 -15.60 -13.91
CA PHE A 175 -5.55 -16.17 -12.57
C PHE A 175 -4.39 -17.15 -12.35
N LYS A 176 -3.72 -17.00 -11.21
CA LYS A 176 -2.66 -17.91 -10.74
C LYS A 176 -3.18 -18.77 -9.62
N PRO A 177 -3.49 -20.04 -9.86
CA PRO A 177 -3.92 -20.98 -8.83
C PRO A 177 -2.86 -21.16 -7.73
N LEU A 178 -3.27 -21.29 -6.48
CA LEU A 178 -2.41 -21.73 -5.41
C LEU A 178 -2.25 -23.25 -5.49
N CYS A 179 -1.03 -23.75 -5.58
CA CYS A 179 -0.78 -25.20 -5.60
C CYS A 179 -1.02 -25.80 -4.21
N PRO A 180 -2.00 -26.70 -4.00
CA PRO A 180 -2.25 -27.29 -2.68
C PRO A 180 -1.11 -28.17 -2.16
N LYS A 181 -0.24 -28.67 -3.07
CA LYS A 181 0.87 -29.56 -2.69
C LYS A 181 2.11 -28.83 -2.17
N CYS A 182 2.48 -27.71 -2.81
CA CYS A 182 3.73 -27.01 -2.50
C CYS A 182 3.55 -25.52 -2.23
N HIS A 183 2.32 -25.04 -2.17
CA HIS A 183 1.91 -23.66 -1.90
C HIS A 183 2.57 -22.63 -2.84
N ASN A 184 3.11 -23.08 -3.98
CA ASN A 184 3.59 -22.15 -5.01
C ASN A 184 2.42 -21.41 -5.65
N ILE A 185 2.58 -20.09 -5.84
CA ILE A 185 1.60 -19.21 -6.47
C ILE A 185 2.23 -18.37 -7.59
N SER A 186 3.55 -18.40 -7.70
CA SER A 186 4.26 -17.56 -8.69
C SER A 186 4.30 -18.14 -10.09
N THR A 187 4.44 -19.47 -10.21
CA THR A 187 4.68 -20.17 -11.49
C THR A 187 3.55 -21.10 -11.90
N THR A 188 2.56 -21.30 -11.04
CA THR A 188 1.35 -22.06 -11.39
C THR A 188 0.62 -21.42 -12.57
N LYS A 189 -0.01 -22.26 -13.38
CA LYS A 189 -0.78 -21.83 -14.55
C LYS A 189 -2.18 -22.43 -14.48
N ALA A 190 -3.20 -21.61 -14.64
CA ALA A 190 -4.54 -22.08 -14.95
C ALA A 190 -4.56 -22.57 -16.41
N ILE A 191 -5.16 -23.74 -16.64
CA ILE A 191 -5.30 -24.38 -17.95
C ILE A 191 -6.72 -24.15 -18.48
N SER A 192 -7.69 -24.31 -17.60
CA SER A 192 -9.11 -24.09 -17.87
C SER A 192 -9.80 -23.52 -16.64
N VAL A 193 -10.98 -22.94 -16.81
CA VAL A 193 -11.80 -22.43 -15.71
C VAL A 193 -13.25 -22.81 -15.93
N ASP A 194 -13.82 -23.44 -14.93
CA ASP A 194 -15.25 -23.69 -14.80
C ASP A 194 -15.86 -22.56 -13.95
N LEU A 195 -16.62 -21.66 -14.63
CA LEU A 195 -17.22 -20.51 -14.00
C LEU A 195 -18.47 -20.83 -13.19
N GLU A 196 -19.13 -21.98 -13.44
CA GLU A 196 -20.31 -22.42 -12.70
C GLU A 196 -19.88 -22.99 -11.34
N ASN A 197 -18.87 -23.86 -11.35
CA ASN A 197 -18.32 -24.48 -10.16
C ASN A 197 -17.25 -23.61 -9.47
N GLU A 198 -16.87 -22.47 -10.06
CA GLU A 198 -15.87 -21.54 -9.57
C GLU A 198 -14.50 -22.22 -9.32
N GLU A 199 -14.10 -23.05 -10.27
CA GLU A 199 -12.88 -23.84 -10.20
C GLU A 199 -11.94 -23.53 -11.39
N ALA A 200 -10.64 -23.53 -11.10
CA ALA A 200 -9.59 -23.48 -12.11
C ALA A 200 -8.81 -24.79 -12.11
N GLU A 201 -8.70 -25.41 -13.27
CA GLU A 201 -7.78 -26.52 -13.50
C GLU A 201 -6.36 -25.97 -13.65
N TYR A 202 -5.38 -26.59 -13.02
CA TYR A 202 -4.04 -26.04 -12.97
C TYR A 202 -2.93 -27.06 -13.19
N ILE A 203 -1.77 -26.54 -13.57
CA ILE A 203 -0.48 -27.21 -13.53
C ILE A 203 0.51 -26.41 -12.70
N CYS A 204 1.28 -27.10 -11.85
CA CYS A 204 2.35 -26.50 -11.06
C CYS A 204 3.72 -26.95 -11.59
N PRO A 205 4.46 -26.12 -12.34
CA PRO A 205 5.78 -26.49 -12.84
C PRO A 205 6.82 -26.77 -11.76
N ARG A 206 6.60 -26.25 -10.53
CA ARG A 206 7.53 -26.46 -9.41
C ARG A 206 7.54 -27.90 -8.88
N CYS A 207 6.37 -28.53 -8.74
CA CYS A 207 6.27 -29.85 -8.12
C CYS A 207 5.57 -30.89 -9.01
N GLY A 208 5.21 -30.52 -10.24
CA GLY A 208 4.54 -31.38 -11.20
C GLY A 208 3.07 -31.68 -10.89
N ALA A 209 2.50 -31.09 -9.82
CA ALA A 209 1.11 -31.34 -9.47
C ALA A 209 0.15 -30.72 -10.50
N THR A 210 -0.94 -31.43 -10.75
CA THR A 210 -2.10 -31.00 -11.54
C THR A 210 -3.38 -31.22 -10.73
N GLY A 211 -4.46 -30.54 -11.06
CA GLY A 211 -5.75 -30.71 -10.37
C GLY A 211 -6.63 -29.49 -10.52
N LYS A 212 -7.59 -29.36 -9.63
CA LYS A 212 -8.53 -28.24 -9.58
C LYS A 212 -8.44 -27.51 -8.25
N VAL A 213 -8.60 -26.20 -8.26
CA VAL A 213 -8.71 -25.35 -7.07
C VAL A 213 -9.85 -24.36 -7.24
N LYS A 214 -10.44 -23.88 -6.14
CA LYS A 214 -11.45 -22.84 -6.18
C LYS A 214 -10.84 -21.50 -6.62
N LEU A 215 -11.65 -20.61 -7.19
CA LEU A 215 -11.20 -19.26 -7.57
C LEU A 215 -10.84 -18.40 -6.35
N SER A 216 -11.22 -18.81 -5.14
CA SER A 216 -10.74 -18.22 -3.89
C SER A 216 -9.30 -18.66 -3.52
N GLU A 217 -8.81 -19.76 -4.12
CA GLU A 217 -7.49 -20.35 -3.84
C GLU A 217 -6.48 -20.00 -4.93
N GLY A 218 -6.08 -18.74 -4.97
CA GLY A 218 -5.15 -18.22 -5.96
C GLY A 218 -5.08 -16.70 -5.92
N LYS A 219 -4.60 -16.11 -6.99
CA LYS A 219 -4.56 -14.65 -7.15
C LYS A 219 -4.65 -14.22 -8.61
N LEU A 220 -5.11 -12.99 -8.81
CA LEU A 220 -5.04 -12.32 -10.10
C LEU A 220 -3.60 -11.86 -10.41
N GLU A 221 -3.30 -11.61 -11.67
CA GLU A 221 -2.11 -10.85 -12.04
C GLU A 221 -2.16 -9.45 -11.38
N TRP A 222 -1.00 -8.98 -10.91
CA TRP A 222 -0.86 -7.79 -10.09
C TRP A 222 -1.66 -6.55 -10.54
N ARG A 223 -1.62 -6.23 -11.84
CA ARG A 223 -2.34 -5.04 -12.34
C ARG A 223 -3.86 -5.22 -12.34
N LEU A 224 -4.34 -6.44 -12.52
CA LEU A 224 -5.76 -6.76 -12.41
C LEU A 224 -6.20 -6.82 -10.95
N GLU A 225 -5.36 -7.39 -10.07
CA GLU A 225 -5.60 -7.44 -8.64
C GLU A 225 -5.78 -6.05 -8.05
N TRP A 226 -4.90 -5.11 -8.39
CA TRP A 226 -4.97 -3.74 -7.88
C TRP A 226 -6.29 -3.05 -8.29
N ALA A 227 -6.69 -3.15 -9.55
CA ALA A 227 -7.98 -2.63 -10.01
C ALA A 227 -9.18 -3.38 -9.38
N ALA A 228 -9.06 -4.71 -9.16
CA ALA A 228 -10.08 -5.50 -8.46
C ALA A 228 -10.29 -5.03 -7.02
N LEU A 229 -9.20 -4.75 -6.29
CA LEU A 229 -9.28 -4.23 -4.93
C LEU A 229 -10.02 -2.88 -4.87
N TRP A 230 -9.81 -1.99 -5.84
CA TRP A 230 -10.57 -0.74 -5.92
C TRP A 230 -12.07 -0.98 -6.03
N LYS A 231 -12.47 -1.94 -6.86
CA LYS A 231 -13.88 -2.29 -7.06
C LYS A 231 -14.47 -2.95 -5.81
N VAL A 232 -13.82 -3.99 -5.31
CA VAL A 232 -14.34 -4.82 -4.20
C VAL A 232 -14.45 -4.02 -2.91
N LEU A 233 -13.49 -3.13 -2.66
CA LEU A 233 -13.45 -2.30 -1.45
C LEU A 233 -14.11 -0.93 -1.64
N ASN A 234 -14.60 -0.60 -2.83
CA ASN A 234 -15.18 0.71 -3.18
C ASN A 234 -14.21 1.88 -2.85
N VAL A 235 -12.92 1.73 -3.16
CA VAL A 235 -11.89 2.70 -2.83
C VAL A 235 -12.15 4.03 -3.54
N THR A 236 -12.10 5.13 -2.80
CA THR A 236 -12.27 6.49 -3.34
C THR A 236 -10.97 7.28 -3.40
N PHE A 237 -9.99 6.91 -2.56
CA PHE A 237 -8.66 7.53 -2.54
C PHE A 237 -7.59 6.52 -2.17
N GLU A 238 -6.48 6.56 -2.91
CA GLU A 238 -5.31 5.72 -2.62
C GLU A 238 -4.01 6.43 -3.06
N PRO A 239 -3.09 6.73 -2.13
CA PRO A 239 -1.72 7.12 -2.48
C PRO A 239 -0.95 5.94 -3.08
N TYR A 240 0.04 6.24 -3.91
CA TYR A 240 0.89 5.23 -4.53
C TYR A 240 2.32 5.74 -4.72
N GLY A 241 3.29 4.86 -4.62
CA GLY A 241 4.69 5.20 -4.83
C GLY A 241 4.96 5.75 -6.23
N LYS A 242 5.94 6.64 -6.35
CA LYS A 242 6.31 7.29 -7.62
C LYS A 242 6.66 6.31 -8.74
N ASP A 243 7.11 5.10 -8.40
CA ASP A 243 7.42 4.03 -9.35
C ASP A 243 6.18 3.57 -10.14
N HIS A 244 4.99 3.72 -9.58
CA HIS A 244 3.73 3.45 -10.24
C HIS A 244 3.22 4.64 -11.08
N ALA A 245 3.77 5.84 -10.86
CA ALA A 245 3.36 7.09 -11.50
C ALA A 245 4.01 7.33 -12.88
N ALA A 246 4.96 6.50 -13.30
CA ALA A 246 5.61 6.66 -14.59
C ALA A 246 4.59 6.54 -15.74
N PRO A 247 4.67 7.39 -16.78
CA PRO A 247 3.78 7.31 -17.93
C PRO A 247 3.80 5.92 -18.57
N GLY A 248 2.62 5.31 -18.73
CA GLY A 248 2.45 3.92 -19.18
C GLY A 248 2.77 2.87 -18.11
N GLY A 249 2.91 3.29 -16.86
CA GLY A 249 3.21 2.45 -15.71
C GLY A 249 2.03 1.69 -15.14
N SER A 250 2.21 1.18 -13.93
CA SER A 250 1.20 0.34 -13.28
C SER A 250 -0.09 1.11 -13.00
N ARG A 251 0.00 2.37 -12.55
CA ARG A 251 -1.18 3.17 -12.26
C ARG A 251 -2.05 3.39 -13.50
N ASP A 252 -1.44 3.79 -14.62
CA ASP A 252 -2.16 4.06 -15.86
C ASP A 252 -2.86 2.79 -16.38
N SER A 253 -2.18 1.64 -16.32
CA SER A 253 -2.78 0.37 -16.74
C SER A 253 -3.94 -0.06 -15.82
N CYS A 254 -3.83 0.15 -14.50
CA CYS A 254 -4.92 -0.17 -13.58
C CYS A 254 -6.11 0.76 -13.76
N VAL A 255 -5.88 2.05 -14.06
CA VAL A 255 -6.95 3.02 -14.40
C VAL A 255 -7.70 2.57 -15.67
N ALA A 256 -6.97 2.16 -16.71
CA ALA A 256 -7.59 1.65 -17.93
C ALA A 256 -8.40 0.37 -17.67
N ILE A 257 -7.87 -0.58 -16.89
CA ILE A 257 -8.59 -1.81 -16.48
C ILE A 257 -9.85 -1.46 -15.67
N ALA A 258 -9.76 -0.54 -14.72
CA ALA A 258 -10.92 -0.14 -13.91
C ALA A 258 -12.06 0.38 -14.79
N ARG A 259 -11.75 1.27 -15.75
CA ARG A 259 -12.77 1.86 -16.62
C ARG A 259 -13.28 0.91 -17.69
N GLU A 260 -12.38 0.30 -18.44
CA GLU A 260 -12.75 -0.44 -19.66
C GLU A 260 -13.21 -1.87 -19.39
N ILE A 261 -12.70 -2.51 -18.34
CA ILE A 261 -13.04 -3.90 -18.01
C ILE A 261 -14.02 -4.00 -16.85
N LEU A 262 -13.79 -3.26 -15.77
CA LEU A 262 -14.61 -3.33 -14.56
C LEU A 262 -15.77 -2.35 -14.56
N GLY A 263 -15.76 -1.32 -15.43
CA GLY A 263 -16.81 -0.31 -15.53
C GLY A 263 -16.94 0.58 -14.30
N ILE A 264 -15.84 0.84 -13.59
CA ILE A 264 -15.79 1.70 -12.42
C ILE A 264 -14.89 2.92 -12.65
N GLU A 265 -15.18 4.04 -11.98
CA GLU A 265 -14.19 5.12 -11.87
C GLU A 265 -13.09 4.71 -10.90
N PRO A 266 -11.81 4.85 -11.31
CA PRO A 266 -10.69 4.56 -10.43
C PRO A 266 -10.65 5.57 -9.27
N PRO A 267 -10.12 5.18 -8.10
CA PRO A 267 -9.99 6.09 -6.97
C PRO A 267 -9.11 7.29 -7.35
N MET A 268 -9.32 8.44 -6.70
CA MET A 268 -8.39 9.54 -6.78
C MET A 268 -7.04 9.06 -6.27
N GLY A 269 -5.99 9.28 -7.05
CA GLY A 269 -4.64 8.87 -6.70
C GLY A 269 -3.78 10.05 -6.26
N MET A 270 -2.76 9.78 -5.45
CA MET A 270 -1.73 10.73 -5.08
C MET A 270 -0.37 10.05 -5.11
N ALA A 271 0.48 10.44 -6.04
CA ALA A 271 1.85 9.93 -6.07
C ALA A 271 2.67 10.50 -4.90
N TYR A 272 3.52 9.67 -4.31
CA TYR A 272 4.47 10.11 -3.28
C TYR A 272 5.89 9.64 -3.56
N GLU A 273 6.85 10.44 -3.09
CA GLU A 273 8.28 10.15 -3.18
C GLU A 273 8.71 9.24 -2.03
N TRP A 274 9.70 8.42 -2.27
CA TRP A 274 10.28 7.53 -1.28
C TRP A 274 11.09 8.28 -0.21
N VAL A 275 11.40 7.58 0.88
CA VAL A 275 12.38 8.01 1.87
C VAL A 275 13.71 7.32 1.57
N TYR A 276 14.78 8.07 1.65
CA TYR A 276 16.14 7.63 1.31
C TYR A 276 17.03 7.60 2.52
N VAL A 277 18.07 6.77 2.49
CA VAL A 277 19.16 6.71 3.46
C VAL A 277 20.47 6.64 2.68
N GLY A 278 21.33 7.64 2.86
CA GLY A 278 22.61 7.70 2.15
C GLY A 278 22.43 7.70 0.62
N GLY A 279 21.42 8.41 0.12
CA GLY A 279 21.10 8.49 -1.31
C GLY A 279 20.47 7.23 -1.91
N ARG A 280 20.13 6.22 -1.10
CA ARG A 280 19.47 4.99 -1.53
C ARG A 280 18.06 4.93 -0.98
N ALA A 281 17.08 4.59 -1.81
CA ALA A 281 15.72 4.37 -1.35
C ALA A 281 15.67 3.29 -0.26
N MET A 282 14.95 3.54 0.82
CA MET A 282 14.69 2.51 1.82
C MET A 282 14.01 1.31 1.19
N SER A 283 14.44 0.11 1.55
CA SER A 283 13.92 -1.13 0.97
C SER A 283 13.96 -2.26 1.97
N SER A 284 12.81 -2.87 2.21
CA SER A 284 12.67 -4.05 3.08
C SER A 284 13.58 -5.20 2.66
N SER A 285 13.74 -5.43 1.35
CA SER A 285 14.58 -6.51 0.81
C SER A 285 16.04 -6.13 0.59
N GLY A 286 16.36 -4.82 0.65
CA GLY A 286 17.70 -4.28 0.33
C GLY A 286 18.61 -4.06 1.53
N GLY A 287 18.13 -4.31 2.75
CA GLY A 287 18.94 -4.13 3.99
C GLY A 287 19.26 -2.68 4.36
N VAL A 288 18.60 -1.71 3.71
CA VAL A 288 18.70 -0.28 4.01
C VAL A 288 17.35 0.17 4.55
N SER A 289 17.16 0.06 5.87
CA SER A 289 15.90 0.43 6.51
C SER A 289 16.14 0.97 7.92
N PHE A 290 15.15 1.69 8.42
CA PHE A 290 14.92 1.96 9.82
C PHE A 290 13.52 1.47 10.13
N ASP A 291 13.41 0.46 10.99
CA ASP A 291 12.15 -0.23 11.20
C ASP A 291 11.17 0.64 11.97
N PHE A 292 9.90 0.54 11.61
CA PHE A 292 8.88 1.43 12.13
C PHE A 292 8.66 1.28 13.63
N ASP A 293 8.72 0.05 14.14
CA ASP A 293 8.58 -0.26 15.56
C ASP A 293 9.78 0.17 16.43
N GLU A 294 10.89 0.56 15.80
CA GLU A 294 12.03 1.17 16.51
C GLU A 294 11.84 2.67 16.76
N TRP A 295 10.95 3.33 16.01
CA TRP A 295 10.78 4.78 16.14
C TRP A 295 10.34 5.24 17.53
N PRO A 296 9.32 4.65 18.20
CA PRO A 296 8.88 5.08 19.53
C PRO A 296 9.95 4.96 20.62
N LYS A 297 10.99 4.17 20.37
CA LYS A 297 12.13 4.01 21.31
C LYS A 297 13.12 5.17 21.27
N VAL A 298 13.08 5.99 20.22
CA VAL A 298 14.10 7.03 19.96
C VAL A 298 13.52 8.43 19.83
N ALA A 299 12.24 8.57 19.50
CA ALA A 299 11.55 9.87 19.39
C ALA A 299 10.03 9.72 19.56
N LYS A 300 9.36 10.83 19.85
CA LYS A 300 7.89 10.89 19.88
C LYS A 300 7.31 10.54 18.51
N PRO A 301 6.20 9.81 18.44
CA PRO A 301 5.50 9.48 17.18
C PRO A 301 5.13 10.74 16.37
N GLU A 302 4.79 11.85 17.02
CA GLU A 302 4.43 13.12 16.41
C GLU A 302 5.56 13.73 15.58
N VAL A 303 6.82 13.49 15.97
CA VAL A 303 8.01 13.96 15.24
C VAL A 303 8.05 13.31 13.84
N LEU A 304 7.79 12.01 13.74
CA LEU A 304 7.74 11.31 12.45
C LEU A 304 6.59 11.80 11.58
N LYS A 305 5.39 11.94 12.19
CA LYS A 305 4.20 12.45 11.49
C LYS A 305 4.45 13.87 10.96
N TYR A 306 4.98 14.76 11.79
CA TYR A 306 5.32 16.13 11.41
C TYR A 306 6.30 16.16 10.23
N TRP A 307 7.38 15.38 10.30
CA TRP A 307 8.38 15.30 9.23
C TRP A 307 7.76 14.89 7.88
N TYR A 308 6.80 13.98 7.88
CA TYR A 308 6.07 13.62 6.66
C TYR A 308 5.12 14.71 6.18
N TYR A 309 4.42 15.38 7.09
CA TYR A 309 3.34 16.29 6.75
C TYR A 309 3.82 17.67 6.36
N VAL A 310 4.93 18.16 6.91
CA VAL A 310 5.52 19.46 6.56
C VAL A 310 6.05 19.46 5.12
N SER A 311 6.33 18.29 4.58
CA SER A 311 6.80 18.07 3.22
C SER A 311 5.65 17.69 2.28
N LYS A 312 5.69 18.21 1.04
CA LYS A 312 4.73 17.76 0.01
C LYS A 312 4.94 16.27 -0.30
N PRO A 313 3.89 15.53 -0.73
CA PRO A 313 4.00 14.10 -1.02
C PRO A 313 5.16 13.73 -1.96
N LEU A 314 5.42 14.52 -3.00
CA LEU A 314 6.51 14.28 -3.97
C LEU A 314 7.86 14.86 -3.55
N THR A 315 8.01 15.37 -2.33
CA THR A 315 9.30 15.86 -1.83
C THR A 315 10.19 14.69 -1.47
N HIS A 316 11.44 14.73 -1.98
CA HIS A 316 12.51 13.82 -1.57
C HIS A 316 12.81 14.00 -0.08
N LEU A 317 12.79 12.91 0.67
CA LEU A 317 13.14 12.88 2.08
C LEU A 317 14.38 12.01 2.30
N GLU A 318 15.40 12.61 2.90
CA GLU A 318 16.63 11.91 3.26
C GLU A 318 16.67 11.71 4.77
N PHE A 319 16.68 10.46 5.21
CA PHE A 319 16.71 10.07 6.61
C PHE A 319 18.11 9.65 7.05
N SER A 320 18.45 9.99 8.27
CA SER A 320 19.58 9.41 8.99
C SER A 320 19.22 9.30 10.47
N PRO A 321 19.51 8.18 11.15
CA PRO A 321 19.28 8.08 12.60
C PRO A 321 19.99 9.18 13.38
N LEU A 322 21.12 9.67 12.90
CA LEU A 322 21.89 10.78 13.52
C LEU A 322 21.16 12.13 13.45
N LYS A 323 20.15 12.26 12.59
CA LYS A 323 19.32 13.48 12.45
C LYS A 323 18.05 13.45 13.28
N ILE A 324 17.76 12.38 14.02
CA ILE A 324 16.56 12.30 14.87
C ILE A 324 16.48 13.45 15.87
N PRO A 325 17.56 13.86 16.57
CA PRO A 325 17.51 15.04 17.43
C PRO A 325 17.12 16.31 16.68
N GLN A 326 17.67 16.54 15.49
CA GLN A 326 17.32 17.67 14.64
C GLN A 326 15.82 17.65 14.24
N LEU A 327 15.28 16.48 13.89
CA LEU A 327 13.85 16.34 13.57
C LEU A 327 12.98 16.66 14.77
N SER A 328 13.42 16.30 15.97
CA SER A 328 12.74 16.64 17.22
C SER A 328 12.77 18.16 17.48
N ASP A 329 13.93 18.80 17.29
CA ASP A 329 14.07 20.26 17.41
C ASP A 329 13.17 21.00 16.40
N GLU A 330 13.06 20.51 15.17
CA GLU A 330 12.17 21.07 14.13
C GLU A 330 10.70 20.94 14.53
N TYR A 331 10.30 19.82 15.13
CA TYR A 331 8.96 19.61 15.65
C TYR A 331 8.68 20.54 16.84
N ASP A 332 9.57 20.64 17.82
CA ASP A 332 9.44 21.51 18.99
C ASP A 332 9.40 23.00 18.56
N ARG A 333 10.13 23.35 17.51
CA ARG A 333 10.03 24.68 16.89
C ARG A 333 8.64 24.92 16.30
N ALA A 334 8.11 23.94 15.59
CA ALA A 334 6.77 24.05 15.02
C ALA A 334 5.69 24.20 16.11
N GLU A 335 5.86 23.54 17.25
CA GLU A 335 5.03 23.71 18.43
C GLU A 335 5.06 25.15 18.94
N ARG A 336 6.26 25.73 19.14
CA ARG A 336 6.42 27.12 19.57
C ARG A 336 5.79 28.10 18.57
N VAL A 337 5.93 27.84 17.28
CA VAL A 337 5.31 28.65 16.21
C VAL A 337 3.78 28.52 16.24
N TYR A 338 3.27 27.31 16.46
CA TYR A 338 1.83 27.04 16.54
C TYR A 338 1.17 27.82 17.71
N PHE A 339 1.80 27.80 18.89
CA PHE A 339 1.32 28.53 20.07
C PHE A 339 1.70 30.02 20.07
N GLY A 340 2.35 30.55 19.03
CA GLY A 340 2.71 31.95 18.91
C GLY A 340 3.88 32.42 19.81
N ILE A 341 4.62 31.48 20.39
CA ILE A 341 5.83 31.72 21.20
C ILE A 341 7.00 32.16 20.32
N GLU A 342 7.11 31.55 19.13
CA GLU A 342 8.13 31.86 18.13
C GLU A 342 7.47 32.41 16.86
N LYS A 343 8.10 33.40 16.21
CA LYS A 343 7.63 33.99 14.95
C LYS A 343 8.52 33.53 13.80
N VAL A 344 7.91 33.27 12.68
CA VAL A 344 8.59 32.98 11.40
C VAL A 344 8.35 34.16 10.47
N SER A 345 9.42 34.67 9.85
CA SER A 345 9.37 35.86 8.99
C SER A 345 8.58 35.62 7.70
N GLU A 346 8.58 34.38 7.19
CA GLU A 346 7.90 34.01 5.95
C GLU A 346 6.50 33.43 6.24
N PRO A 347 5.41 34.13 5.88
CA PRO A 347 4.04 33.72 6.23
C PRO A 347 3.66 32.32 5.70
N LYS A 348 4.20 31.92 4.53
CA LYS A 348 3.92 30.60 3.95
C LYS A 348 4.58 29.47 4.73
N ILE A 349 5.81 29.70 5.22
CA ILE A 349 6.52 28.73 6.06
C ILE A 349 5.79 28.61 7.41
N GLU A 350 5.43 29.73 8.01
CA GLU A 350 4.66 29.76 9.27
C GLU A 350 3.36 28.97 9.14
N ALA A 351 2.58 29.25 8.10
CA ALA A 351 1.30 28.57 7.85
C ALA A 351 1.50 27.04 7.62
N ASN A 352 2.55 26.64 6.89
CA ASN A 352 2.87 25.23 6.69
C ASN A 352 3.26 24.54 8.00
N MET A 353 4.13 25.17 8.80
CA MET A 353 4.55 24.63 10.11
C MET A 353 3.36 24.44 11.04
N LYS A 354 2.53 25.48 11.22
CA LYS A 354 1.34 25.42 12.07
C LYS A 354 0.38 24.31 11.63
N ARG A 355 0.10 24.24 10.34
CA ARG A 355 -0.83 23.25 9.81
C ARG A 355 -0.29 21.83 9.93
N SER A 356 1.00 21.62 9.67
CA SER A 356 1.64 20.31 9.80
C SER A 356 1.73 19.85 11.26
N TYR A 357 1.99 20.76 12.19
CA TYR A 357 1.95 20.50 13.61
C TYR A 357 0.55 20.05 14.06
N GLU A 358 -0.48 20.81 13.69
CA GLU A 358 -1.89 20.47 13.99
C GLU A 358 -2.26 19.06 13.47
N ILE A 359 -1.87 18.73 12.25
CA ILE A 359 -2.16 17.40 11.65
C ILE A 359 -1.38 16.30 12.37
N ALA A 360 -0.14 16.56 12.78
CA ALA A 360 0.71 15.58 13.44
C ALA A 360 0.23 15.21 14.85
N ASN A 361 -0.37 16.19 15.54
CA ASN A 361 -0.92 15.98 16.88
C ASN A 361 -2.35 15.45 16.75
N ASN A 362 -2.60 14.28 17.30
CA ASN A 362 -3.89 13.59 17.23
C ASN A 362 -4.94 14.18 18.19
N GLU A 363 -4.67 15.28 18.81
CA GLU A 363 -5.65 15.95 19.68
C GLU A 363 -6.84 16.42 18.82
N GLU A 364 -8.01 15.88 19.13
CA GLU A 364 -9.26 16.46 18.67
C GLU A 364 -9.36 17.85 19.27
N PRO A 365 -9.83 18.84 18.53
CA PRO A 365 -10.01 20.19 19.04
C PRO A 365 -11.01 20.25 20.18
#